data_7f153b302d2312ee8b80315919fe50b6
#
_entry.id   7f153b302d2312ee8b80315919fe50b6
#
_cell.length_a   1.000
_cell.length_b   1.000
_cell.length_c   1.000
_cell.angle_alpha   90.00
_cell.angle_beta   90.00
_cell.angle_gamma   90.00
#
_symmetry.space_group_name_H-M   'P 1'
#
loop_
_entity.id
_entity.type
_entity.pdbx_description
1 polymer ?
#
loop_
_entity_poly.entity_id
_entity_poly.type
_entity_poly.pdbx_seq_one_letter_code
_entity_poly.pdbx_strand_id
1 'polypeptide(L)'
;MLESVALRGAVEHFEGNRLRVAILSTGDEILRPGDVFEQGKVYDANAPMLDGLIKSLGAEPAALGVLEDDADRVRAALKDAACRYDVLVISGGASQGAEDHVAKTIDDIGKRHLWQIAIKPGRPMSFGQIGDCVVLSLPGNPVAVFV
;
A
#
# COMPACT_ATOMS: atom_id res chain seq x y z
N MET A 1 -8.78 14.23 4.84
CA MET A 1 -9.98 14.25 5.68
C MET A 1 -10.99 13.16 5.31
N LEU A 2 -11.33 12.92 4.05
CA LEU A 2 -12.24 11.82 3.63
C LEU A 2 -11.65 10.42 3.83
N GLU A 3 -10.34 10.26 3.66
CA GLU A 3 -9.63 8.98 3.86
C GLU A 3 -9.59 8.56 5.32
N SER A 4 -9.40 9.50 6.23
CA SER A 4 -9.44 9.22 7.66
C SER A 4 -10.83 8.80 8.15
N VAL A 5 -11.89 9.24 7.49
CA VAL A 5 -13.27 8.86 7.81
C VAL A 5 -13.58 7.44 7.33
N ALA A 6 -13.12 7.06 6.13
CA ALA A 6 -13.33 5.72 5.60
C ALA A 6 -12.54 4.65 6.40
N LEU A 7 -11.28 4.94 6.76
CA LEU A 7 -10.48 4.06 7.63
C LEU A 7 -11.03 4.00 9.05
N ARG A 8 -11.49 5.12 9.63
CA ARG A 8 -12.14 5.11 10.96
C ARG A 8 -13.42 4.29 10.95
N GLY A 9 -14.28 4.43 9.94
CA GLY A 9 -15.46 3.61 9.82
C GLY A 9 -15.19 2.11 9.70
N ALA A 10 -14.10 1.73 9.02
CA ALA A 10 -13.66 0.34 8.95
C ALA A 10 -13.13 -0.18 10.29
N VAL A 11 -12.39 0.65 11.04
CA VAL A 11 -11.84 0.28 12.37
C VAL A 11 -12.97 0.13 13.42
N GLU A 12 -13.99 0.97 13.38
CA GLU A 12 -15.11 0.92 14.33
C GLU A 12 -16.05 -0.29 14.10
N HIS A 13 -16.02 -0.91 12.93
CA HIS A 13 -16.88 -2.04 12.59
C HIS A 13 -16.28 -3.40 12.98
N PHE A 14 -15.00 -3.47 13.35
CA PHE A 14 -14.36 -4.67 13.83
C PHE A 14 -14.55 -4.83 15.34
N GLU A 15 -15.61 -5.50 15.74
CA GLU A 15 -15.89 -5.81 17.14
C GLU A 15 -14.73 -6.59 17.78
N GLY A 16 -13.92 -5.91 18.56
CA GLY A 16 -12.97 -6.49 19.52
C GLY A 16 -11.57 -6.82 19.01
N ASN A 17 -11.30 -6.85 17.70
CA ASN A 17 -9.97 -7.05 17.13
C ASN A 17 -9.47 -5.81 16.41
N ARG A 18 -8.19 -5.45 16.61
CA ARG A 18 -7.57 -4.37 15.83
C ARG A 18 -7.41 -4.79 14.37
N LEU A 19 -7.70 -3.88 13.47
CA LEU A 19 -7.50 -4.06 12.03
C LEU A 19 -6.00 -4.27 11.75
N ARG A 20 -5.63 -5.36 11.10
CA ARG A 20 -4.25 -5.67 10.72
C ARG A 20 -3.98 -5.11 9.35
N VAL A 21 -3.07 -4.16 9.26
CA VAL A 21 -2.75 -3.42 8.04
C VAL A 21 -1.32 -3.70 7.60
N ALA A 22 -1.15 -4.40 6.49
CA ALA A 22 0.16 -4.59 5.88
C ALA A 22 0.57 -3.34 5.07
N ILE A 23 1.83 -2.95 5.16
CA ILE A 23 2.44 -1.88 4.38
C ILE A 23 3.51 -2.50 3.48
N LEU A 24 3.39 -2.30 2.19
CA LEU A 24 4.33 -2.78 1.19
C LEU A 24 4.78 -1.60 0.32
N SER A 25 6.08 -1.40 0.19
CA SER A 25 6.65 -0.43 -0.73
C SER A 25 7.14 -1.12 -1.99
N THR A 26 6.94 -0.50 -3.15
CA THR A 26 7.38 -1.02 -4.44
C THR A 26 8.15 0.04 -5.21
N GLY A 27 9.17 -0.38 -5.95
CA GLY A 27 9.99 0.47 -6.80
C GLY A 27 11.47 0.10 -6.70
N ASP A 28 12.11 -0.06 -7.85
CA ASP A 28 13.54 -0.38 -7.91
C ASP A 28 14.42 0.77 -7.39
N GLU A 29 13.86 1.99 -7.36
CA GLU A 29 14.52 3.18 -6.82
C GLU A 29 14.48 3.25 -5.28
N ILE A 30 13.70 2.40 -4.61
CA ILE A 30 13.47 2.49 -3.16
C ILE A 30 14.48 1.65 -2.39
N LEU A 31 15.18 2.29 -1.45
CA LEU A 31 16.08 1.64 -0.49
C LEU A 31 15.35 1.41 0.84
N ARG A 32 15.67 0.29 1.47
CA ARG A 32 15.21 0.01 2.84
C ARG A 32 15.99 0.90 3.83
N PRO A 33 15.39 1.28 4.95
CA PRO A 33 16.13 1.92 6.04
C PRO A 33 17.31 1.02 6.48
N GLY A 34 18.53 1.59 6.42
CA GLY A 34 19.77 0.88 6.77
C GLY A 34 20.56 0.31 5.60
N ASP A 35 20.00 0.27 4.39
CA ASP A 35 20.74 -0.07 3.19
C ASP A 35 21.81 1.00 2.88
N VAL A 36 22.88 0.59 2.20
CA VAL A 36 23.90 1.53 1.74
C VAL A 36 23.32 2.42 0.65
N PHE A 37 23.54 3.73 0.77
CA PHE A 37 23.05 4.69 -0.22
C PHE A 37 23.65 4.40 -1.60
N GLU A 38 22.80 4.34 -2.60
CA GLU A 38 23.14 4.26 -4.01
C GLU A 38 22.65 5.49 -4.76
N GLN A 39 23.47 5.98 -5.68
CA GLN A 39 23.09 7.15 -6.49
C GLN A 39 21.87 6.85 -7.37
N GLY A 40 20.91 7.74 -7.34
CA GLY A 40 19.64 7.57 -8.08
C GLY A 40 18.56 6.80 -7.30
N LYS A 41 18.86 6.33 -6.09
CA LYS A 41 17.88 5.72 -5.19
C LYS A 41 17.48 6.65 -4.05
N VAL A 42 16.33 6.37 -3.43
CA VAL A 42 15.79 7.10 -2.29
C VAL A 42 15.38 6.13 -1.19
N TYR A 43 15.55 6.53 0.07
CA TYR A 43 15.06 5.71 1.18
C TYR A 43 13.53 5.74 1.27
N ASP A 44 12.96 4.61 1.66
CA ASP A 44 11.53 4.48 1.90
C ASP A 44 11.09 5.38 3.07
N ALA A 45 10.45 6.49 2.75
CA ALA A 45 9.85 7.40 3.73
C ALA A 45 8.36 7.12 3.95
N ASN A 46 7.71 6.41 3.04
CA ASN A 46 6.28 6.15 3.08
C ASN A 46 5.93 5.10 4.13
N ALA A 47 6.69 4.02 4.22
CA ALA A 47 6.40 2.96 5.18
C ALA A 47 6.41 3.45 6.65
N PRO A 48 7.42 4.18 7.15
CA PRO A 48 7.39 4.70 8.51
C PRO A 48 6.29 5.75 8.74
N MET A 49 5.96 6.56 7.74
CA MET A 49 4.87 7.53 7.82
C MET A 49 3.51 6.83 7.92
N LEU A 50 3.25 5.83 7.07
CA LEU A 50 2.04 5.01 7.10
C LEU A 50 1.92 4.22 8.41
N ASP A 51 3.02 3.67 8.93
CA ASP A 51 3.06 2.99 10.21
C ASP A 51 2.55 3.91 11.33
N GLY A 52 3.07 5.14 11.41
CA GLY A 52 2.61 6.12 12.40
C GLY A 52 1.13 6.51 12.24
N LEU A 53 0.70 6.72 11.00
CA LEU A 53 -0.70 7.07 10.69
C LEU A 53 -1.65 5.94 11.07
N ILE A 54 -1.37 4.70 10.68
CA ILE A 54 -2.19 3.52 10.97
C ILE A 54 -2.30 3.30 12.48
N LYS A 55 -1.20 3.43 13.23
CA LYS A 55 -1.21 3.38 14.70
C LYS A 55 -2.09 4.46 15.32
N SER A 56 -2.04 5.68 14.79
CA SER A 56 -2.86 6.79 15.29
C SER A 56 -4.36 6.56 15.09
N LEU A 57 -4.74 5.73 14.12
CA LEU A 57 -6.11 5.30 13.83
C LEU A 57 -6.56 4.11 14.68
N GLY A 58 -5.67 3.56 15.53
CA GLY A 58 -5.97 2.41 16.39
C GLY A 58 -5.80 1.05 15.72
N ALA A 59 -5.32 1.00 14.49
CA ALA A 59 -5.03 -0.23 13.75
C ALA A 59 -3.61 -0.75 14.03
N GLU A 60 -3.31 -1.97 13.60
CA GLU A 60 -2.05 -2.66 13.81
C GLU A 60 -1.27 -2.77 12.49
N PRO A 61 -0.25 -1.92 12.28
CA PRO A 61 0.54 -1.96 11.06
C PRO A 61 1.60 -3.06 11.08
N ALA A 62 1.90 -3.60 9.90
CA ALA A 62 3.01 -4.51 9.66
C ALA A 62 3.74 -4.10 8.38
N ALA A 63 4.98 -3.62 8.50
CA ALA A 63 5.81 -3.30 7.36
C ALA A 63 6.37 -4.59 6.73
N LEU A 64 5.99 -4.87 5.49
CA LEU A 64 6.47 -6.03 4.73
C LEU A 64 7.76 -5.74 3.96
N GLY A 65 8.19 -4.48 3.95
CA GLY A 65 9.42 -4.03 3.31
C GLY A 65 9.22 -3.55 1.88
N VAL A 66 10.32 -3.51 1.13
CA VAL A 66 10.36 -3.04 -0.26
C VAL A 66 10.42 -4.25 -1.20
N LEU A 67 9.56 -4.23 -2.19
CA LEU A 67 9.45 -5.27 -3.21
C LEU A 67 10.03 -4.74 -4.54
N GLU A 68 10.86 -5.55 -5.17
CA GLU A 68 11.34 -5.28 -6.51
C GLU A 68 10.20 -5.32 -7.53
N ASP A 69 10.36 -4.61 -8.64
CA ASP A 69 9.37 -4.53 -9.73
C ASP A 69 9.36 -5.80 -10.60
N ASP A 70 8.96 -6.91 -9.98
CA ASP A 70 8.85 -8.23 -10.61
C ASP A 70 7.43 -8.78 -10.45
N ALA A 71 6.80 -9.14 -11.57
CA ALA A 71 5.40 -9.54 -11.61
C ALA A 71 5.09 -10.78 -10.73
N ASP A 72 5.98 -11.78 -10.72
CA ASP A 72 5.77 -13.01 -9.98
C ASP A 72 5.96 -12.76 -8.46
N ARG A 73 6.94 -11.94 -8.10
CA ARG A 73 7.18 -11.52 -6.72
C ARG A 73 6.04 -10.66 -6.19
N VAL A 74 5.54 -9.71 -6.97
CA VAL A 74 4.36 -8.89 -6.64
C VAL A 74 3.16 -9.79 -6.41
N ARG A 75 2.90 -10.72 -7.34
CA ARG A 75 1.77 -11.66 -7.23
C ARG A 75 1.86 -12.54 -5.98
N ALA A 76 3.02 -13.09 -5.70
CA ALA A 76 3.24 -13.93 -4.52
C ALA A 76 3.06 -13.13 -3.21
N ALA A 77 3.62 -11.93 -3.14
CA ALA A 77 3.53 -11.06 -1.97
C ALA A 77 2.08 -10.61 -1.70
N LEU A 78 1.33 -10.22 -2.74
CA LEU A 78 -0.06 -9.81 -2.59
C LEU A 78 -0.95 -10.97 -2.13
N LYS A 79 -0.75 -12.18 -2.67
CA LYS A 79 -1.49 -13.37 -2.24
C LYS A 79 -1.21 -13.72 -0.79
N ASP A 80 0.06 -13.72 -0.38
CA ASP A 80 0.46 -14.03 0.98
C ASP A 80 -0.10 -12.99 1.96
N ALA A 81 0.05 -11.70 1.64
CA ALA A 81 -0.48 -10.63 2.47
C ALA A 81 -2.01 -10.69 2.61
N ALA A 82 -2.72 -10.97 1.52
CA ALA A 82 -4.19 -11.06 1.53
C ALA A 82 -4.72 -12.20 2.42
N CYS A 83 -3.94 -13.25 2.65
CA CYS A 83 -4.31 -14.34 3.56
C CYS A 83 -4.09 -13.99 5.05
N ARG A 84 -3.28 -12.97 5.36
CA ARG A 84 -2.82 -12.69 6.73
C ARG A 84 -3.31 -11.36 7.28
N TYR A 85 -3.67 -10.43 6.42
CA TYR A 85 -4.03 -9.06 6.78
C TYR A 85 -5.41 -8.68 6.27
N ASP A 86 -6.04 -7.76 6.96
CA ASP A 86 -7.37 -7.26 6.63
C ASP A 86 -7.29 -6.16 5.57
N VAL A 87 -6.20 -5.38 5.59
CA VAL A 87 -5.90 -4.33 4.62
C VAL A 87 -4.44 -4.44 4.17
N LEU A 88 -4.20 -4.23 2.89
CA LEU A 88 -2.88 -4.08 2.29
C LEU A 88 -2.76 -2.68 1.67
N VAL A 89 -1.83 -1.90 2.18
CA VAL A 89 -1.48 -0.58 1.64
C VAL A 89 -0.18 -0.73 0.86
N ILE A 90 -0.23 -0.43 -0.43
CA ILE A 90 0.94 -0.48 -1.32
C ILE A 90 1.34 0.96 -1.63
N SER A 91 2.58 1.30 -1.33
CA SER A 91 3.17 2.61 -1.59
C SER A 91 4.28 2.49 -2.63
N GLY A 92 4.34 3.41 -3.56
CA GLY A 92 5.29 3.36 -4.66
C GLY A 92 4.72 2.69 -5.90
N GLY A 93 5.60 2.33 -6.83
CA GLY A 93 5.14 1.74 -8.09
C GLY A 93 4.48 2.73 -9.05
N ALA A 94 4.57 4.02 -8.75
CA ALA A 94 4.13 5.08 -9.65
C ALA A 94 5.11 5.33 -10.82
N SER A 95 6.20 4.59 -10.91
CA SER A 95 6.93 4.45 -12.16
C SER A 95 6.09 3.56 -13.08
N GLN A 96 6.07 3.84 -14.37
CA GLN A 96 5.11 3.28 -15.35
C GLN A 96 5.07 1.73 -15.46
N GLY A 97 5.96 1.01 -14.74
CA GLY A 97 6.05 -0.44 -14.72
C GLY A 97 5.39 -1.09 -13.50
N ALA A 98 5.75 -0.70 -12.29
CA ALA A 98 5.33 -1.38 -11.06
C ALA A 98 3.84 -1.20 -10.73
N GLU A 99 3.28 -0.04 -11.02
CA GLU A 99 1.84 0.21 -10.89
C GLU A 99 1.03 -0.73 -11.80
N ASP A 100 1.59 -1.06 -12.96
CA ASP A 100 0.99 -1.99 -13.90
C ASP A 100 0.99 -3.43 -13.37
N HIS A 101 2.05 -3.88 -12.68
CA HIS A 101 2.13 -5.22 -12.07
C HIS A 101 1.17 -5.38 -10.89
N VAL A 102 1.07 -4.38 -10.02
CA VAL A 102 0.11 -4.39 -8.90
C VAL A 102 -1.33 -4.40 -9.42
N ALA A 103 -1.64 -3.52 -10.37
CA ALA A 103 -2.96 -3.42 -10.95
C ALA A 103 -3.37 -4.72 -11.68
N LYS A 104 -2.48 -5.25 -12.53
CA LYS A 104 -2.70 -6.53 -13.21
C LYS A 104 -2.91 -7.68 -12.23
N THR A 105 -2.12 -7.72 -11.16
CA THR A 105 -2.27 -8.75 -10.15
C THR A 105 -3.62 -8.67 -9.45
N ILE A 106 -4.07 -7.46 -9.08
CA ILE A 106 -5.41 -7.28 -8.48
C ILE A 106 -6.51 -7.72 -9.44
N ASP A 107 -6.37 -7.41 -10.73
CA ASP A 107 -7.34 -7.83 -11.75
C ASP A 107 -7.38 -9.36 -11.93
N ASP A 108 -6.20 -10.02 -11.83
CA ASP A 108 -6.07 -11.46 -12.03
C ASP A 108 -6.58 -12.30 -10.85
N ILE A 109 -6.32 -11.87 -9.61
CA ILE A 109 -6.57 -12.68 -8.40
C ILE A 109 -7.60 -12.07 -7.44
N GLY A 110 -8.13 -10.89 -7.76
CA GLY A 110 -9.06 -10.14 -6.95
C GLY A 110 -10.12 -9.41 -7.76
N LYS A 111 -10.61 -8.32 -7.19
CA LYS A 111 -11.54 -7.38 -7.84
C LYS A 111 -11.05 -5.97 -7.62
N ARG A 112 -10.92 -5.21 -8.70
CA ARG A 112 -10.65 -3.79 -8.65
C ARG A 112 -11.97 -3.02 -8.67
N HIS A 113 -12.22 -2.21 -7.63
CA HIS A 113 -13.48 -1.49 -7.47
C HIS A 113 -13.42 -0.06 -8.00
N LEU A 114 -12.29 0.62 -7.80
CA LEU A 114 -12.06 1.98 -8.27
C LEU A 114 -10.69 2.08 -8.92
N TRP A 115 -10.67 2.63 -10.12
CA TRP A 115 -9.48 3.00 -10.84
C TRP A 115 -9.41 4.50 -10.92
N GLN A 116 -8.37 5.05 -10.32
CA GLN A 116 -8.06 6.47 -10.40
C GLN A 116 -9.04 7.43 -9.71
N ILE A 117 -8.97 7.49 -8.39
CA ILE A 117 -9.43 8.70 -7.70
C ILE A 117 -8.33 9.74 -7.91
N ALA A 118 -8.63 10.76 -8.75
CA ALA A 118 -7.72 11.87 -8.99
C ALA A 118 -7.74 12.81 -7.79
N ILE A 119 -6.83 12.58 -6.83
CA ILE A 119 -6.60 13.50 -5.71
C ILE A 119 -5.49 14.46 -6.15
N LYS A 120 -5.74 15.75 -6.14
CA LYS A 120 -4.71 16.78 -6.38
C LYS A 120 -4.16 17.27 -5.03
N PRO A 121 -2.81 17.37 -4.85
CA PRO A 121 -1.74 17.05 -5.80
C PRO A 121 -1.33 15.57 -5.66
N GLY A 122 -1.42 14.78 -6.71
CA GLY A 122 -0.94 13.39 -6.73
C GLY A 122 -1.36 12.58 -7.94
N ARG A 123 -0.77 11.40 -8.06
CA ARG A 123 -1.21 10.39 -9.01
C ARG A 123 -2.43 9.65 -8.45
N PRO A 124 -3.21 9.00 -9.30
CA PRO A 124 -4.42 8.33 -8.88
C PRO A 124 -4.14 7.20 -7.87
N MET A 125 -4.95 7.14 -6.84
CA MET A 125 -5.05 6.02 -5.93
C MET A 125 -5.93 4.94 -6.57
N SER A 126 -5.60 3.67 -6.40
CA SER A 126 -6.48 2.57 -6.78
C SER A 126 -6.94 1.79 -5.55
N PHE A 127 -8.15 1.27 -5.63
CA PHE A 127 -8.80 0.50 -4.60
C PHE A 127 -9.28 -0.83 -5.17
N GLY A 128 -8.95 -1.91 -4.47
CA GLY A 128 -9.34 -3.26 -4.86
C GLY A 128 -9.51 -4.19 -3.66
N GLN A 129 -9.74 -5.45 -3.94
CA GLN A 129 -9.94 -6.50 -2.94
C GLN A 129 -9.40 -7.83 -3.45
N ILE A 130 -8.69 -8.54 -2.60
CA ILE A 130 -8.22 -9.92 -2.84
C ILE A 130 -8.76 -10.78 -1.71
N GLY A 131 -9.72 -11.67 -2.01
CA GLY A 131 -10.48 -12.37 -0.98
C GLY A 131 -11.20 -11.36 -0.08
N ASP A 132 -10.98 -11.44 1.23
CA ASP A 132 -11.54 -10.49 2.21
C ASP A 132 -10.60 -9.31 2.50
N CYS A 133 -9.38 -9.34 1.97
CA CYS A 133 -8.39 -8.28 2.17
C CYS A 133 -8.64 -7.08 1.23
N VAL A 134 -8.76 -5.91 1.80
CA VAL A 134 -8.83 -4.64 1.06
C VAL A 134 -7.43 -4.24 0.58
N VAL A 135 -7.30 -3.84 -0.67
CA VAL A 135 -6.03 -3.39 -1.23
C VAL A 135 -6.11 -1.93 -1.66
N LEU A 136 -5.26 -1.11 -1.08
CA LEU A 136 -5.09 0.30 -1.41
C LEU A 136 -3.71 0.49 -2.07
N SER A 137 -3.68 0.94 -3.31
CA SER A 137 -2.43 1.33 -3.98
C SER A 137 -2.33 2.85 -4.01
N LEU A 138 -1.28 3.36 -3.38
CA LEU A 138 -1.02 4.77 -3.21
C LEU A 138 0.15 5.21 -4.12
N PRO A 139 0.17 6.49 -4.55
CA PRO A 139 1.31 7.01 -5.29
C PRO A 139 2.59 7.00 -4.45
N GLY A 140 3.77 6.94 -5.10
CA GLY A 140 5.06 6.91 -4.40
C GLY A 140 5.46 8.23 -3.73
N ASN A 141 4.80 9.34 -4.06
CA ASN A 141 5.09 10.64 -3.46
C ASN A 141 4.57 10.72 -2.01
N PRO A 142 5.43 10.92 -0.98
CA PRO A 142 5.02 11.00 0.41
C PRO A 142 3.92 12.03 0.69
N VAL A 143 3.93 13.17 0.01
CA VAL A 143 2.90 14.21 0.17
C VAL A 143 1.53 13.69 -0.31
N ALA A 144 1.50 12.93 -1.38
CA ALA A 144 0.27 12.35 -1.92
C ALA A 144 -0.26 11.17 -1.08
N VAL A 145 0.62 10.51 -0.34
CA VAL A 145 0.26 9.43 0.59
C VAL A 145 -0.34 9.98 1.88
N PHE A 146 0.10 11.18 2.31
CA PHE A 146 -0.35 11.79 3.57
C PHE A 146 -1.67 12.55 3.44
N VAL A 147 -2.00 13.06 2.24
CA VAL A 147 -3.22 13.86 1.99
C VAL A 147 -4.43 12.97 1.74
#